data_2fda50e574ea462f3e1d4f466ae6286d
#
_entry.id   2fda50e574ea462f3e1d4f466ae6286d
#
_cell.length_a   1.000
_cell.length_b   1.000
_cell.length_c   1.000
_cell.angle_alpha   90.00
_cell.angle_beta   90.00
_cell.angle_gamma   90.00
#
_symmetry.space_group_name_H-M   'P 1'
#
loop_
_entity.id
_entity.type
_entity.pdbx_description
1 polymer ?
#
loop_
_entity_poly.entity_id
_entity_poly.type
_entity_poly.pdbx_seq_one_letter_code
_entity_poly.pdbx_strand_id
1 'polypeptide(L)'
;MADPSPAGLNPHPLTGQLFPSPVVPGSGWPEDPATAQTPIAARASSVRRLSAGAADLGELEARVSVCRACPRLVDWREEVARAGRRAYRGQPYWGRPIPGWGDEAAWLLVVGLAPAAHGGNRTGRVFTGDRSGDWIFAALHRAGWAARETVEFAGDGQALTGVRIAAPVRCAPPDNQPLPVERDTCAPWFDRELALLEPTLTVMFALGGFAWAAALAAAKRQGWAVPVPRPKFGHGAEVLLERPDGTGVWLVGCYHVSQQNPFTGRLTEPMLDAALARAATHR
;
A
#
# COMPACT_ATOMS: atom_id res chain seq x y z
N MET A 1 24.76 25.66 -12.48
CA MET A 1 25.21 24.25 -12.53
C MET A 1 25.32 23.80 -11.08
N ALA A 2 24.46 22.90 -10.62
CA ALA A 2 24.55 22.37 -9.26
C ALA A 2 25.78 21.43 -9.19
N ASP A 3 26.56 21.64 -8.15
CA ASP A 3 27.74 20.82 -7.81
C ASP A 3 27.34 19.32 -7.72
N PRO A 4 28.08 18.38 -8.28
CA PRO A 4 27.74 16.98 -8.17
C PRO A 4 27.75 16.59 -6.68
N SER A 5 26.60 16.19 -6.14
CA SER A 5 26.46 15.59 -4.83
C SER A 5 27.53 14.51 -4.61
N PRO A 6 28.03 14.30 -3.38
CA PRO A 6 28.94 13.20 -3.06
C PRO A 6 28.36 11.91 -3.63
N ALA A 7 29.18 11.16 -4.37
CA ALA A 7 28.76 10.09 -5.29
C ALA A 7 27.63 9.21 -4.71
N GLY A 8 26.45 9.28 -5.32
CA GLY A 8 25.32 8.42 -5.04
C GLY A 8 24.27 8.96 -4.04
N LEU A 9 24.38 10.17 -3.53
CA LEU A 9 23.38 10.79 -2.65
C LEU A 9 22.55 11.83 -3.42
N ASN A 10 21.22 11.85 -3.17
CA ASN A 10 20.32 12.82 -3.76
C ASN A 10 19.49 13.53 -2.65
N PRO A 11 19.16 14.83 -2.82
CA PRO A 11 18.35 15.54 -1.85
C PRO A 11 16.88 15.08 -1.90
N HIS A 12 16.30 14.84 -0.73
CA HIS A 12 14.86 14.61 -0.60
C HIS A 12 14.09 15.87 -0.98
N PRO A 13 13.10 15.81 -1.86
CA PRO A 13 12.45 17.02 -2.41
C PRO A 13 11.82 17.93 -1.36
N LEU A 14 11.34 17.38 -0.24
CA LEU A 14 10.66 18.17 0.79
C LEU A 14 11.62 18.68 1.88
N THR A 15 12.65 17.89 2.26
CA THR A 15 13.50 18.20 3.41
C THR A 15 14.88 18.70 3.03
N GLY A 16 15.32 18.45 1.79
CA GLY A 16 16.67 18.74 1.34
C GLY A 16 17.75 17.79 1.90
N GLN A 17 17.39 16.90 2.83
CA GLN A 17 18.32 15.91 3.38
C GLN A 17 18.79 14.94 2.29
N LEU A 18 20.07 14.58 2.33
CA LEU A 18 20.69 13.70 1.34
C LEU A 18 20.48 12.22 1.68
N PHE A 19 20.00 11.44 0.70
CA PHE A 19 19.78 10.00 0.85
C PHE A 19 20.39 9.22 -0.31
N PRO A 20 20.89 7.99 -0.06
CA PRO A 20 21.20 7.02 -1.11
C PRO A 20 19.92 6.42 -1.71
N SER A 21 20.05 5.74 -2.84
CA SER A 21 18.98 4.93 -3.45
C SER A 21 19.46 3.48 -3.64
N PRO A 22 18.87 2.50 -2.96
CA PRO A 22 17.79 2.56 -1.96
C PRO A 22 18.15 3.28 -0.66
N VAL A 23 17.13 3.78 0.03
CA VAL A 23 17.27 4.44 1.33
C VAL A 23 17.69 3.43 2.42
N VAL A 24 18.65 3.79 3.25
CA VAL A 24 19.09 2.98 4.39
C VAL A 24 18.05 3.06 5.52
N PRO A 25 17.62 1.93 6.12
CA PRO A 25 16.71 1.94 7.25
C PRO A 25 17.20 2.78 8.42
N GLY A 26 16.34 3.62 8.98
CA GLY A 26 16.66 4.49 10.11
C GLY A 26 17.59 5.65 9.79
N SER A 27 17.76 6.01 8.50
CA SER A 27 18.59 7.15 8.09
C SER A 27 17.89 8.51 8.17
N GLY A 28 16.65 8.55 8.65
CA GLY A 28 15.89 9.80 8.80
C GLY A 28 15.02 10.15 7.60
N TRP A 29 14.75 9.19 6.69
CA TRP A 29 13.72 9.39 5.67
C TRP A 29 12.37 9.68 6.35
N PRO A 30 11.62 10.71 5.89
CA PRO A 30 10.34 11.04 6.51
C PRO A 30 9.39 9.85 6.58
N GLU A 31 8.74 9.67 7.70
CA GLU A 31 7.82 8.54 7.97
C GLU A 31 8.48 7.14 7.84
N ASP A 32 9.83 7.02 7.90
CA ASP A 32 10.47 5.69 7.94
C ASP A 32 10.16 5.01 9.29
N PRO A 33 9.36 3.94 9.31
CA PRO A 33 9.03 3.25 10.56
C PRO A 33 10.19 2.38 11.08
N ALA A 34 11.20 2.11 10.25
CA ALA A 34 12.29 1.22 10.61
C ALA A 34 13.46 1.94 11.27
N THR A 35 14.17 1.19 12.12
CA THR A 35 15.48 1.52 12.64
C THR A 35 16.55 0.58 12.08
N ALA A 36 17.82 0.85 12.33
CA ALA A 36 18.92 -0.04 11.97
C ALA A 36 18.83 -1.44 12.64
N GLN A 37 18.05 -1.56 13.73
CA GLN A 37 17.86 -2.79 14.51
C GLN A 37 16.59 -3.55 14.11
N THR A 38 15.76 -3.02 13.22
CA THR A 38 14.53 -3.68 12.79
C THR A 38 14.81 -5.04 12.16
N PRO A 39 14.16 -6.14 12.63
CA PRO A 39 14.49 -7.49 12.16
C PRO A 39 14.05 -7.71 10.71
N ILE A 40 14.97 -8.24 9.90
CA ILE A 40 14.77 -8.47 8.47
C ILE A 40 14.16 -9.85 8.22
N ALA A 41 13.05 -9.89 7.47
CA ALA A 41 12.50 -11.12 6.92
C ALA A 41 13.22 -11.47 5.61
N ALA A 42 14.09 -12.48 5.64
CA ALA A 42 14.88 -12.91 4.47
C ALA A 42 14.24 -14.05 3.65
N ARG A 43 13.14 -14.66 4.13
CA ARG A 43 12.45 -15.80 3.50
C ARG A 43 11.00 -15.93 4.01
N ALA A 44 10.16 -16.69 3.32
CA ALA A 44 8.74 -16.86 3.65
C ALA A 44 8.48 -17.29 5.11
N SER A 45 9.33 -18.18 5.67
CA SER A 45 9.18 -18.58 7.08
C SER A 45 9.46 -17.44 8.06
N SER A 46 10.41 -16.54 7.76
CA SER A 46 10.65 -15.35 8.59
C SER A 46 9.55 -14.31 8.41
N VAL A 47 8.94 -14.18 7.22
CA VAL A 47 7.74 -13.35 7.04
C VAL A 47 6.63 -13.80 7.98
N ARG A 48 6.27 -15.10 7.94
CA ARG A 48 5.24 -15.65 8.83
C ARG A 48 5.54 -15.40 10.31
N ARG A 49 6.75 -15.67 10.75
CA ARG A 49 7.15 -15.47 12.15
C ARG A 49 7.12 -14.00 12.57
N LEU A 50 7.67 -13.09 11.75
CA LEU A 50 7.77 -11.68 12.08
C LEU A 50 6.42 -10.97 11.95
N SER A 51 5.56 -11.36 11.02
CA SER A 51 4.20 -10.82 10.94
C SER A 51 3.37 -11.23 12.15
N ALA A 52 3.35 -12.53 12.49
CA ALA A 52 2.59 -13.03 13.62
C ALA A 52 3.02 -12.40 14.96
N GLY A 53 4.30 -12.09 15.13
CA GLY A 53 4.86 -11.48 16.32
C GLY A 53 4.80 -9.96 16.37
N ALA A 54 4.22 -9.26 15.38
CA ALA A 54 4.05 -7.81 15.44
C ALA A 54 2.91 -7.48 16.43
N ALA A 55 3.18 -6.67 17.44
CA ALA A 55 2.20 -6.33 18.47
C ALA A 55 1.18 -5.30 17.99
N ASP A 56 1.62 -4.35 17.17
CA ASP A 56 0.83 -3.23 16.65
C ASP A 56 1.18 -2.92 15.17
N LEU A 57 0.49 -1.94 14.61
CA LEU A 57 0.70 -1.50 13.22
C LEU A 57 2.07 -0.87 13.02
N GLY A 58 2.59 -0.10 13.96
CA GLY A 58 3.90 0.52 13.87
C GLY A 58 5.03 -0.51 13.80
N GLU A 59 4.98 -1.55 14.64
CA GLU A 59 5.94 -2.66 14.58
C GLU A 59 5.80 -3.47 13.28
N LEU A 60 4.56 -3.69 12.81
CA LEU A 60 4.30 -4.35 11.54
C LEU A 60 4.89 -3.56 10.36
N GLU A 61 4.67 -2.26 10.32
CA GLU A 61 5.18 -1.34 9.30
C GLU A 61 6.70 -1.33 9.24
N ALA A 62 7.34 -1.23 10.41
CA ALA A 62 8.79 -1.30 10.52
C ALA A 62 9.34 -2.59 9.90
N ARG A 63 8.77 -3.75 10.30
CA ARG A 63 9.20 -5.06 9.80
C ARG A 63 8.92 -5.27 8.31
N VAL A 64 7.78 -4.77 7.82
CA VAL A 64 7.44 -4.78 6.39
C VAL A 64 8.50 -4.00 5.60
N SER A 65 8.82 -2.78 6.05
CA SER A 65 9.66 -1.84 5.29
C SER A 65 11.10 -2.32 5.07
N VAL A 66 11.56 -3.34 5.81
CA VAL A 66 12.90 -3.94 5.66
C VAL A 66 12.88 -5.37 5.12
N CYS A 67 11.70 -5.88 4.69
CA CYS A 67 11.56 -7.25 4.19
C CYS A 67 12.35 -7.50 2.90
N ARG A 68 13.01 -8.66 2.81
CA ARG A 68 13.83 -9.11 1.67
C ARG A 68 13.50 -10.55 1.23
N ALA A 69 12.29 -11.04 1.54
CA ALA A 69 11.94 -12.45 1.38
C ALA A 69 11.71 -12.91 -0.07
N CYS A 70 11.57 -11.99 -1.03
CA CYS A 70 11.31 -12.28 -2.44
C CYS A 70 12.49 -11.77 -3.30
N PRO A 71 13.50 -12.60 -3.64
CA PRO A 71 14.72 -12.13 -4.31
C PRO A 71 14.44 -11.34 -5.60
N ARG A 72 13.58 -11.84 -6.51
CA ARG A 72 13.22 -11.14 -7.76
C ARG A 72 12.67 -9.74 -7.51
N LEU A 73 11.81 -9.57 -6.49
CA LEU A 73 11.25 -8.26 -6.16
C LEU A 73 12.28 -7.35 -5.49
N VAL A 74 13.18 -7.91 -4.68
CA VAL A 74 14.29 -7.16 -4.07
C VAL A 74 15.21 -6.62 -5.15
N ASP A 75 15.68 -7.48 -6.05
CA ASP A 75 16.59 -7.11 -7.13
C ASP A 75 15.96 -6.02 -8.02
N TRP A 76 14.72 -6.23 -8.46
CA TRP A 76 14.00 -5.29 -9.31
C TRP A 76 13.78 -3.92 -8.67
N ARG A 77 13.22 -3.86 -7.46
CA ARG A 77 12.92 -2.58 -6.80
C ARG A 77 14.19 -1.77 -6.50
N GLU A 78 15.29 -2.46 -6.13
CA GLU A 78 16.56 -1.82 -5.83
C GLU A 78 17.30 -1.40 -7.11
N GLU A 79 17.22 -2.18 -8.19
CA GLU A 79 17.73 -1.78 -9.50
C GLU A 79 17.00 -0.53 -10.00
N VAL A 80 15.67 -0.52 -9.96
CA VAL A 80 14.87 0.66 -10.30
C VAL A 80 15.26 1.87 -9.45
N ALA A 81 15.51 1.66 -8.15
CA ALA A 81 15.92 2.75 -7.26
C ALA A 81 17.30 3.33 -7.65
N ARG A 82 18.26 2.48 -8.00
CA ARG A 82 19.61 2.92 -8.42
C ARG A 82 19.60 3.58 -9.81
N ALA A 83 18.87 3.00 -10.75
CA ALA A 83 18.78 3.52 -12.11
C ALA A 83 17.98 4.83 -12.20
N GLY A 84 16.91 4.93 -11.40
CA GLY A 84 15.97 6.02 -11.44
C GLY A 84 15.24 6.14 -12.79
N ARG A 85 14.43 7.17 -12.94
CA ARG A 85 13.81 7.56 -14.21
C ARG A 85 14.26 8.96 -14.57
N ARG A 86 14.48 9.23 -15.86
CA ARG A 86 14.91 10.56 -16.34
C ARG A 86 14.05 11.70 -15.81
N ALA A 87 12.74 11.50 -15.69
CA ALA A 87 11.81 12.50 -15.16
C ALA A 87 12.02 12.82 -13.66
N TYR A 88 12.70 11.94 -12.92
CA TYR A 88 12.96 12.07 -11.49
C TYR A 88 14.47 12.12 -11.18
N ARG A 89 15.27 12.59 -12.14
CA ARG A 89 16.72 12.72 -11.98
C ARG A 89 17.03 13.64 -10.79
N GLY A 90 17.97 13.20 -9.94
CA GLY A 90 18.37 13.95 -8.76
C GLY A 90 17.44 13.79 -7.56
N GLN A 91 16.44 12.90 -7.63
CA GLN A 91 15.62 12.50 -6.49
C GLN A 91 16.11 11.17 -5.94
N PRO A 92 16.14 10.98 -4.62
CA PRO A 92 16.39 9.69 -4.01
C PRO A 92 15.15 8.80 -4.18
N TYR A 93 15.40 7.49 -4.20
CA TYR A 93 14.35 6.48 -4.23
C TYR A 93 14.35 5.69 -2.93
N TRP A 94 13.18 5.51 -2.34
CA TRP A 94 12.99 4.64 -1.20
C TRP A 94 13.56 3.24 -1.43
N GLY A 95 13.16 2.57 -2.53
CA GLY A 95 13.71 1.29 -2.98
C GLY A 95 13.49 0.12 -2.03
N ARG A 96 12.61 0.25 -1.04
CA ARG A 96 12.28 -0.72 0.00
C ARG A 96 10.81 -1.15 -0.11
N PRO A 97 10.33 -2.20 0.61
CA PRO A 97 8.91 -2.50 0.68
C PRO A 97 8.12 -1.33 1.27
N ILE A 98 6.88 -1.19 0.81
CA ILE A 98 5.98 -0.14 1.26
C ILE A 98 5.00 -0.74 2.27
N PRO A 99 5.00 -0.31 3.53
CA PRO A 99 4.00 -0.72 4.52
C PRO A 99 2.61 -0.17 4.17
N GLY A 100 1.58 -0.59 4.90
CA GLY A 100 0.32 0.14 4.93
C GLY A 100 0.50 1.50 5.56
N TRP A 101 -0.43 2.41 5.30
CA TRP A 101 -0.33 3.78 5.76
C TRP A 101 -1.72 4.39 6.02
N GLY A 102 -1.86 5.22 7.02
CA GLY A 102 -3.09 5.92 7.39
C GLY A 102 -3.49 5.70 8.84
N ASP A 103 -4.78 5.83 9.13
CA ASP A 103 -5.32 5.75 10.47
C ASP A 103 -5.15 4.34 11.08
N GLU A 104 -4.67 4.27 12.31
CA GLU A 104 -4.52 3.00 13.04
C GLU A 104 -5.85 2.44 13.53
N ALA A 105 -6.86 3.29 13.71
CA ALA A 105 -8.22 2.93 14.04
C ALA A 105 -9.17 3.03 12.84
N ALA A 106 -8.67 2.68 11.63
CA ALA A 106 -9.42 2.81 10.40
C ALA A 106 -10.65 1.90 10.38
N TRP A 107 -11.80 2.48 10.03
CA TRP A 107 -13.00 1.73 9.69
C TRP A 107 -13.01 1.27 8.22
N LEU A 108 -12.25 1.96 7.35
CA LEU A 108 -12.11 1.69 5.91
C LEU A 108 -10.67 1.31 5.56
N LEU A 109 -10.47 0.11 5.02
CA LEU A 109 -9.21 -0.32 4.44
C LEU A 109 -9.28 -0.28 2.91
N VAL A 110 -8.59 0.67 2.29
CA VAL A 110 -8.40 0.71 0.83
C VAL A 110 -7.32 -0.29 0.43
N VAL A 111 -7.68 -1.24 -0.41
CA VAL A 111 -6.79 -2.33 -0.85
C VAL A 111 -6.38 -2.12 -2.30
N GLY A 112 -5.08 -1.95 -2.54
CA GLY A 112 -4.47 -1.85 -3.86
C GLY A 112 -3.95 -3.20 -4.39
N LEU A 113 -2.99 -3.13 -5.33
CA LEU A 113 -2.28 -4.30 -5.85
C LEU A 113 -0.87 -4.41 -5.25
N ALA A 114 -0.03 -3.47 -5.61
CA ALA A 114 1.39 -3.36 -5.24
C ALA A 114 1.86 -1.92 -5.52
N PRO A 115 2.98 -1.48 -4.91
CA PRO A 115 3.58 -0.18 -5.22
C PRO A 115 4.02 -0.10 -6.69
N ALA A 116 3.85 1.07 -7.30
CA ALA A 116 4.43 1.35 -8.62
C ALA A 116 5.94 1.60 -8.52
N ALA A 117 6.68 1.17 -9.54
CA ALA A 117 8.15 1.28 -9.61
C ALA A 117 8.68 2.72 -9.46
N HIS A 118 7.96 3.71 -9.98
CA HIS A 118 8.30 5.14 -9.91
C HIS A 118 7.31 5.97 -9.08
N GLY A 119 6.31 5.32 -8.46
CA GLY A 119 5.40 5.86 -7.45
C GLY A 119 5.91 5.51 -6.04
N GLY A 120 5.22 4.62 -5.32
CA GLY A 120 5.57 4.25 -3.94
C GLY A 120 7.01 3.78 -3.78
N ASN A 121 7.57 3.03 -4.73
CA ASN A 121 8.99 2.61 -4.68
C ASN A 121 9.98 3.79 -4.74
N ARG A 122 9.55 4.97 -5.22
CA ARG A 122 10.33 6.20 -5.18
C ARG A 122 10.05 7.00 -3.91
N THR A 123 8.81 7.15 -3.53
CA THR A 123 8.36 8.13 -2.55
C THR A 123 8.29 7.62 -1.11
N GLY A 124 8.30 6.29 -0.91
CA GLY A 124 8.22 5.66 0.40
C GLY A 124 6.80 5.46 0.95
N ARG A 125 5.75 5.90 0.23
CA ARG A 125 4.36 5.75 0.68
C ARG A 125 3.48 5.15 -0.42
N VAL A 126 2.50 4.32 -0.02
CA VAL A 126 1.55 3.69 -0.92
C VAL A 126 0.71 4.74 -1.67
N PHE A 127 0.38 4.49 -2.94
CA PHE A 127 -0.36 5.41 -3.80
C PHE A 127 0.19 6.85 -3.81
N THR A 128 1.52 7.04 -3.75
CA THR A 128 2.12 8.37 -3.71
C THR A 128 3.13 8.52 -4.84
N GLY A 129 3.07 9.68 -5.52
CA GLY A 129 4.02 10.04 -6.57
C GLY A 129 3.74 9.42 -7.94
N ASP A 130 2.52 8.96 -8.18
CA ASP A 130 2.01 8.54 -9.48
C ASP A 130 0.53 8.91 -9.63
N ARG A 131 0.01 8.78 -10.87
CA ARG A 131 -1.38 9.16 -11.17
C ARG A 131 -2.45 8.38 -10.41
N SER A 132 -2.14 7.17 -9.95
CA SER A 132 -3.09 6.42 -9.13
C SER A 132 -3.28 7.09 -7.77
N GLY A 133 -2.20 7.64 -7.23
CA GLY A 133 -2.22 8.47 -6.02
C GLY A 133 -3.05 9.73 -6.21
N ASP A 134 -2.83 10.47 -7.29
CA ASP A 134 -3.58 11.69 -7.58
C ASP A 134 -5.10 11.42 -7.54
N TRP A 135 -5.55 10.34 -8.16
CA TRP A 135 -6.96 9.97 -8.21
C TRP A 135 -7.54 9.57 -6.86
N ILE A 136 -6.87 8.67 -6.14
CA ILE A 136 -7.43 8.17 -4.88
C ILE A 136 -7.41 9.22 -3.78
N PHE A 137 -6.32 10.00 -3.66
CA PHE A 137 -6.25 11.01 -2.61
C PHE A 137 -7.18 12.20 -2.88
N ALA A 138 -7.36 12.63 -4.14
CA ALA A 138 -8.35 13.63 -4.49
C ALA A 138 -9.78 13.18 -4.10
N ALA A 139 -10.14 11.92 -4.37
CA ALA A 139 -11.45 11.38 -4.00
C ALA A 139 -11.60 11.25 -2.47
N LEU A 140 -10.57 10.78 -1.75
CA LEU A 140 -10.58 10.72 -0.28
C LEU A 140 -10.67 12.11 0.35
N HIS A 141 -10.03 13.12 -0.27
CA HIS A 141 -10.15 14.51 0.18
C HIS A 141 -11.56 15.07 -0.01
N ARG A 142 -12.18 14.84 -1.18
CA ARG A 142 -13.58 15.21 -1.41
C ARG A 142 -14.55 14.52 -0.44
N ALA A 143 -14.23 13.29 -0.02
CA ALA A 143 -14.99 12.58 1.01
C ALA A 143 -14.73 13.08 2.44
N GLY A 144 -13.77 14.00 2.65
CA GLY A 144 -13.38 14.51 3.98
C GLY A 144 -12.49 13.55 4.79
N TRP A 145 -11.86 12.56 4.15
CA TRP A 145 -11.05 11.54 4.83
C TRP A 145 -9.54 11.71 4.60
N ALA A 146 -9.12 12.58 3.70
CA ALA A 146 -7.73 12.96 3.50
C ALA A 146 -7.53 14.46 3.75
N ALA A 147 -6.44 14.83 4.43
CA ALA A 147 -6.16 16.21 4.78
C ALA A 147 -5.85 17.07 3.55
N ARG A 148 -5.30 16.48 2.49
CA ARG A 148 -4.90 17.14 1.26
C ARG A 148 -5.42 16.41 0.03
N GLU A 149 -5.71 17.16 -1.02
CA GLU A 149 -6.09 16.62 -2.31
C GLU A 149 -4.91 15.95 -3.05
N THR A 150 -3.70 16.46 -2.86
CA THR A 150 -2.48 16.04 -3.54
C THR A 150 -1.49 15.37 -2.61
N VAL A 151 -0.66 14.49 -3.17
CA VAL A 151 0.40 13.76 -2.46
C VAL A 151 1.67 13.72 -3.30
N GLU A 152 2.82 13.89 -2.66
CA GLU A 152 4.12 13.94 -3.35
C GLU A 152 5.11 12.90 -2.84
N PHE A 153 5.35 12.86 -1.54
CA PHE A 153 6.30 11.98 -0.85
C PHE A 153 5.83 11.64 0.55
N ALA A 154 6.38 10.61 1.16
CA ALA A 154 6.30 10.42 2.59
C ALA A 154 6.79 11.69 3.31
N GLY A 155 6.06 12.13 4.34
CA GLY A 155 6.37 13.36 5.08
C GLY A 155 5.84 14.67 4.47
N ASP A 156 5.00 14.63 3.45
CA ASP A 156 4.39 15.82 2.83
C ASP A 156 3.25 16.46 3.67
N GLY A 157 2.98 15.92 4.84
CA GLY A 157 1.92 16.39 5.74
C GLY A 157 0.53 15.90 5.33
N GLN A 158 0.41 14.89 4.44
CA GLN A 158 -0.84 14.20 4.21
C GLN A 158 -1.22 13.38 5.45
N ALA A 159 -2.50 13.32 5.75
CA ALA A 159 -3.07 12.48 6.82
C ALA A 159 -4.41 11.90 6.39
N LEU A 160 -4.73 10.72 6.87
CA LEU A 160 -6.02 10.07 6.67
C LEU A 160 -6.77 9.96 8.00
N THR A 161 -8.08 10.15 7.97
CA THR A 161 -8.97 10.01 9.13
C THR A 161 -9.97 8.89 8.89
N GLY A 162 -9.92 7.87 9.72
CA GLY A 162 -10.78 6.68 9.61
C GLY A 162 -10.48 5.78 8.42
N VAL A 163 -9.44 6.07 7.66
CA VAL A 163 -9.02 5.35 6.44
C VAL A 163 -7.58 4.89 6.56
N ARG A 164 -7.33 3.66 6.13
CA ARG A 164 -5.99 3.11 5.92
C ARG A 164 -5.86 2.56 4.51
N ILE A 165 -4.69 2.64 3.93
CA ILE A 165 -4.39 2.14 2.59
C ILE A 165 -3.31 1.08 2.68
N ALA A 166 -3.53 -0.07 2.04
CA ALA A 166 -2.54 -1.14 2.00
C ALA A 166 -2.53 -1.85 0.64
N ALA A 167 -1.42 -2.51 0.34
CA ALA A 167 -1.29 -3.39 -0.81
C ALA A 167 -0.93 -4.81 -0.36
N PRO A 168 -1.58 -5.86 -0.88
CA PRO A 168 -1.25 -7.25 -0.54
C PRO A 168 0.19 -7.64 -0.90
N VAL A 169 0.77 -7.00 -1.91
CA VAL A 169 2.20 -7.11 -2.25
C VAL A 169 2.90 -5.81 -1.93
N ARG A 170 3.94 -5.87 -1.09
CA ARG A 170 4.59 -4.68 -0.51
C ARG A 170 5.76 -4.14 -1.34
N CYS A 171 6.18 -4.83 -2.38
CA CYS A 171 7.27 -4.42 -3.27
C CYS A 171 6.74 -4.14 -4.66
N ALA A 172 7.32 -3.16 -5.36
CA ALA A 172 7.06 -2.95 -6.77
C ALA A 172 7.49 -4.20 -7.58
N PRO A 173 6.59 -4.85 -8.31
CA PRO A 173 6.95 -5.96 -9.17
C PRO A 173 7.26 -5.48 -10.59
N PRO A 174 8.09 -6.22 -11.37
CA PRO A 174 8.21 -5.99 -12.80
C PRO A 174 6.83 -6.01 -13.48
N ASP A 175 6.59 -5.07 -14.39
CA ASP A 175 5.35 -4.92 -15.18
C ASP A 175 4.05 -4.84 -14.34
N ASN A 176 4.16 -4.47 -13.06
CA ASN A 176 3.07 -4.52 -12.07
C ASN A 176 2.45 -5.92 -11.91
N GLN A 177 3.22 -6.97 -12.19
CA GLN A 177 2.78 -8.38 -12.14
C GLN A 177 3.57 -9.18 -11.11
N PRO A 178 3.07 -9.28 -9.86
CA PRO A 178 3.66 -10.17 -8.86
C PRO A 178 3.37 -11.62 -9.19
N LEU A 179 4.37 -12.49 -9.03
CA LEU A 179 4.21 -13.93 -9.19
C LEU A 179 3.34 -14.52 -8.05
N PRO A 180 2.67 -15.66 -8.27
CA PRO A 180 1.91 -16.35 -7.22
C PRO A 180 2.72 -16.58 -5.93
N VAL A 181 3.94 -17.08 -6.05
CA VAL A 181 4.84 -17.31 -4.90
C VAL A 181 5.18 -16.04 -4.13
N GLU A 182 5.27 -14.90 -4.79
CA GLU A 182 5.53 -13.60 -4.16
C GLU A 182 4.30 -13.10 -3.39
N ARG A 183 3.10 -13.27 -3.97
CA ARG A 183 1.83 -13.00 -3.29
C ARG A 183 1.68 -13.83 -2.03
N ASP A 184 1.93 -15.14 -2.13
CA ASP A 184 1.80 -16.07 -1.01
C ASP A 184 2.85 -15.79 0.08
N THR A 185 4.08 -15.45 -0.31
CA THR A 185 5.14 -15.04 0.62
C THR A 185 4.82 -13.72 1.34
N CYS A 186 4.17 -12.78 0.65
CA CYS A 186 3.83 -11.47 1.19
C CYS A 186 2.52 -11.46 2.00
N ALA A 187 1.61 -12.41 1.73
CA ALA A 187 0.28 -12.48 2.33
C ALA A 187 0.25 -12.36 3.87
N PRO A 188 1.18 -12.98 4.65
CA PRO A 188 1.13 -12.87 6.10
C PRO A 188 1.28 -11.45 6.65
N TRP A 189 1.94 -10.54 5.90
CA TRP A 189 1.98 -9.11 6.27
C TRP A 189 0.58 -8.47 6.18
N PHE A 190 -0.13 -8.74 5.09
CA PHE A 190 -1.49 -8.22 4.89
C PHE A 190 -2.49 -8.86 5.85
N ASP A 191 -2.35 -10.17 6.13
CA ASP A 191 -3.20 -10.88 7.08
C ASP A 191 -3.04 -10.31 8.50
N ARG A 192 -1.81 -10.00 8.92
CA ARG A 192 -1.57 -9.40 10.24
C ARG A 192 -2.11 -7.97 10.33
N GLU A 193 -1.95 -7.17 9.27
CA GLU A 193 -2.53 -5.84 9.22
C GLU A 193 -4.06 -5.87 9.35
N LEU A 194 -4.70 -6.81 8.64
CA LEU A 194 -6.14 -7.02 8.74
C LEU A 194 -6.58 -7.41 10.16
N ALA A 195 -5.83 -8.31 10.81
CA ALA A 195 -6.09 -8.70 12.20
C ALA A 195 -5.90 -7.56 13.20
N LEU A 196 -4.90 -6.69 12.99
CA LEU A 196 -4.68 -5.53 13.87
C LEU A 196 -5.75 -4.44 13.69
N LEU A 197 -6.37 -4.35 12.52
CA LEU A 197 -7.48 -3.43 12.25
C LEU A 197 -8.85 -3.99 12.69
N GLU A 198 -8.93 -5.26 13.04
CA GLU A 198 -10.19 -5.95 13.34
C GLU A 198 -11.13 -5.19 14.27
N PRO A 199 -10.66 -4.51 15.36
CA PRO A 199 -11.55 -3.81 16.28
C PRO A 199 -12.36 -2.66 15.68
N THR A 200 -11.89 -2.05 14.60
CA THR A 200 -12.50 -0.85 14.01
C THR A 200 -12.94 -1.03 12.56
N LEU A 201 -12.40 -2.05 11.87
CA LEU A 201 -12.63 -2.25 10.45
C LEU A 201 -14.06 -2.72 10.16
N THR A 202 -14.81 -1.97 9.37
CA THR A 202 -16.14 -2.34 8.88
C THR A 202 -16.19 -2.51 7.37
N VAL A 203 -15.22 -1.90 6.63
CA VAL A 203 -15.21 -1.93 5.16
C VAL A 203 -13.82 -2.19 4.61
N MET A 204 -13.69 -3.10 3.64
CA MET A 204 -12.58 -3.20 2.71
C MET A 204 -12.98 -2.66 1.35
N PHE A 205 -12.25 -1.70 0.81
CA PHE A 205 -12.48 -1.08 -0.50
C PHE A 205 -11.44 -1.55 -1.50
N ALA A 206 -11.81 -2.49 -2.37
CA ALA A 206 -10.88 -3.17 -3.27
C ALA A 206 -10.75 -2.45 -4.62
N LEU A 207 -9.58 -1.92 -4.91
CA LEU A 207 -9.24 -1.29 -6.19
C LEU A 207 -8.80 -2.34 -7.21
N GLY A 208 -9.76 -2.83 -7.98
CA GLY A 208 -9.55 -3.82 -9.04
C GLY A 208 -9.67 -5.27 -8.60
N GLY A 209 -9.75 -6.17 -9.60
CA GLY A 209 -9.99 -7.60 -9.38
C GLY A 209 -8.90 -8.31 -8.58
N PHE A 210 -7.64 -7.84 -8.67
CA PHE A 210 -6.55 -8.39 -7.86
C PHE A 210 -6.75 -8.09 -6.36
N ALA A 211 -7.06 -6.85 -6.02
CA ALA A 211 -7.33 -6.43 -4.64
C ALA A 211 -8.54 -7.17 -4.06
N TRP A 212 -9.62 -7.28 -4.85
CA TRP A 212 -10.81 -8.07 -4.51
C TRP A 212 -10.47 -9.51 -4.18
N ALA A 213 -9.72 -10.17 -5.07
CA ALA A 213 -9.32 -11.56 -4.88
C ALA A 213 -8.41 -11.72 -3.65
N ALA A 214 -7.50 -10.78 -3.40
CA ALA A 214 -6.60 -10.78 -2.25
C ALA A 214 -7.36 -10.57 -0.93
N ALA A 215 -8.33 -9.65 -0.90
CA ALA A 215 -9.19 -9.40 0.27
C ALA A 215 -10.02 -10.65 0.63
N LEU A 216 -10.67 -11.29 -0.35
CA LEU A 216 -11.40 -12.55 -0.12
C LEU A 216 -10.49 -13.68 0.37
N ALA A 217 -9.26 -13.77 -0.16
CA ALA A 217 -8.30 -14.78 0.28
C ALA A 217 -7.81 -14.51 1.70
N ALA A 218 -7.57 -13.24 2.06
CA ALA A 218 -7.19 -12.84 3.41
C ALA A 218 -8.31 -13.13 4.42
N ALA A 219 -9.55 -12.73 4.11
CA ALA A 219 -10.74 -13.03 4.92
C ALA A 219 -10.85 -14.54 5.22
N LYS A 220 -10.69 -15.38 4.18
CA LYS A 220 -10.69 -16.83 4.35
C LYS A 220 -9.57 -17.33 5.28
N ARG A 221 -8.35 -16.78 5.19
CA ARG A 221 -7.24 -17.15 6.08
C ARG A 221 -7.46 -16.69 7.53
N GLN A 222 -8.22 -15.60 7.73
CA GLN A 222 -8.67 -15.14 9.05
C GLN A 222 -9.85 -15.97 9.60
N GLY A 223 -10.34 -16.98 8.87
CA GLY A 223 -11.48 -17.79 9.28
C GLY A 223 -12.85 -17.12 9.05
N TRP A 224 -12.90 -16.01 8.30
CA TRP A 224 -14.16 -15.34 7.99
C TRP A 224 -15.00 -16.15 7.00
N ALA A 225 -16.31 -16.13 7.14
CA ALA A 225 -17.23 -16.75 6.19
C ALA A 225 -17.23 -15.94 4.88
N VAL A 226 -16.84 -16.59 3.80
CA VAL A 226 -16.88 -16.03 2.44
C VAL A 226 -17.99 -16.75 1.69
N PRO A 227 -18.97 -16.02 1.07
CA PRO A 227 -20.08 -16.63 0.34
C PRO A 227 -19.64 -17.61 -0.76
N VAL A 228 -20.45 -18.67 -0.94
CA VAL A 228 -20.30 -19.67 -2.02
C VAL A 228 -21.54 -19.61 -2.90
N PRO A 229 -21.39 -19.46 -4.24
CA PRO A 229 -20.13 -19.38 -5.00
C PRO A 229 -19.33 -18.10 -4.70
N ARG A 230 -18.02 -18.18 -4.92
CA ARG A 230 -17.09 -17.05 -4.64
C ARG A 230 -17.59 -15.77 -5.33
N PRO A 231 -17.73 -14.64 -4.58
CA PRO A 231 -18.18 -13.39 -5.14
C PRO A 231 -17.29 -12.89 -6.29
N LYS A 232 -17.93 -12.51 -7.41
CA LYS A 232 -17.22 -11.98 -8.58
C LYS A 232 -16.93 -10.50 -8.39
N PHE A 233 -15.74 -10.07 -8.83
CA PHE A 233 -15.38 -8.66 -8.87
C PHE A 233 -16.26 -7.90 -9.89
N GLY A 234 -16.70 -6.71 -9.50
CA GLY A 234 -17.31 -5.70 -10.35
C GLY A 234 -17.15 -4.32 -9.72
N HIS A 235 -17.23 -3.27 -10.53
CA HIS A 235 -17.35 -1.92 -9.99
C HIS A 235 -18.72 -1.77 -9.30
N GLY A 236 -18.73 -1.31 -8.05
CA GLY A 236 -19.94 -1.26 -7.22
C GLY A 236 -20.41 -2.61 -6.70
N ALA A 237 -19.65 -3.72 -6.92
CA ALA A 237 -19.97 -4.99 -6.29
C ALA A 237 -19.75 -4.91 -4.78
N GLU A 238 -20.68 -5.49 -4.01
CA GLU A 238 -20.63 -5.52 -2.55
C GLU A 238 -20.85 -6.94 -2.05
N VAL A 239 -20.15 -7.31 -0.99
CA VAL A 239 -20.36 -8.57 -0.30
C VAL A 239 -20.06 -8.40 1.18
N LEU A 240 -20.94 -8.94 2.03
CA LEU A 240 -20.72 -9.05 3.46
C LEU A 240 -19.89 -10.29 3.73
N LEU A 241 -18.80 -10.09 4.46
CA LEU A 241 -17.92 -11.14 4.99
C LEU A 241 -18.16 -11.20 6.50
N GLU A 242 -18.49 -12.38 7.02
CA GLU A 242 -18.82 -12.55 8.43
C GLU A 242 -17.61 -13.10 9.19
N ARG A 243 -17.24 -12.43 10.28
CA ARG A 243 -16.17 -12.86 11.19
C ARG A 243 -16.66 -14.01 12.09
N PRO A 244 -15.73 -14.76 12.72
CA PRO A 244 -16.09 -15.84 13.64
C PRO A 244 -16.95 -15.39 14.85
N ASP A 245 -16.88 -14.11 15.23
CA ASP A 245 -17.67 -13.51 16.30
C ASP A 245 -19.08 -13.03 15.85
N GLY A 246 -19.43 -13.24 14.59
CA GLY A 246 -20.70 -12.82 13.98
C GLY A 246 -20.74 -11.36 13.52
N THR A 247 -19.66 -10.59 13.70
CA THR A 247 -19.60 -9.23 13.15
C THR A 247 -19.28 -9.26 11.64
N GLY A 248 -19.76 -8.24 10.92
CA GLY A 248 -19.62 -8.19 9.47
C GLY A 248 -18.58 -7.17 9.00
N VAL A 249 -17.88 -7.50 7.91
CA VAL A 249 -17.06 -6.57 7.15
C VAL A 249 -17.51 -6.56 5.70
N TRP A 250 -17.86 -5.38 5.19
CA TRP A 250 -18.22 -5.23 3.79
C TRP A 250 -16.99 -5.18 2.90
N LEU A 251 -17.00 -5.93 1.81
CA LEU A 251 -16.04 -5.79 0.74
C LEU A 251 -16.72 -5.09 -0.44
N VAL A 252 -16.23 -3.91 -0.79
CA VAL A 252 -16.75 -3.05 -1.87
C VAL A 252 -15.75 -3.01 -3.01
N GLY A 253 -16.17 -3.29 -4.24
CA GLY A 253 -15.33 -3.32 -5.43
C GLY A 253 -15.37 -2.01 -6.21
N CYS A 254 -14.21 -1.48 -6.58
CA CYS A 254 -14.08 -0.35 -7.49
C CYS A 254 -13.09 -0.68 -8.61
N TYR A 255 -13.32 -0.17 -9.83
CA TYR A 255 -12.29 -0.24 -10.87
C TYR A 255 -11.01 0.42 -10.38
N HIS A 256 -9.86 -0.14 -10.77
CA HIS A 256 -8.56 0.36 -10.32
C HIS A 256 -8.31 1.78 -10.85
N VAL A 257 -7.79 2.66 -9.98
CA VAL A 257 -7.48 4.07 -10.27
C VAL A 257 -6.21 4.25 -11.12
N SER A 258 -5.58 3.16 -11.61
CA SER A 258 -4.43 3.25 -12.49
C SER A 258 -4.79 3.94 -13.81
N GLN A 259 -3.81 4.59 -14.39
CA GLN A 259 -3.90 5.45 -15.57
C GLN A 259 -4.79 4.90 -16.71
N GLN A 260 -4.80 3.58 -16.91
CA GLN A 260 -5.56 2.93 -17.98
C GLN A 260 -7.08 3.14 -17.86
N ASN A 261 -7.67 2.99 -16.67
CA ASN A 261 -9.12 3.09 -16.50
C ASN A 261 -9.63 4.55 -16.59
N PRO A 262 -8.99 5.55 -15.95
CA PRO A 262 -9.31 6.96 -16.17
C PRO A 262 -9.15 7.40 -17.63
N PHE A 263 -8.07 7.05 -18.31
CA PHE A 263 -7.85 7.46 -19.71
C PHE A 263 -8.86 6.89 -20.69
N THR A 264 -9.36 5.69 -20.43
CA THR A 264 -10.37 5.05 -21.31
C THR A 264 -11.82 5.41 -20.90
N GLY A 265 -12.00 6.26 -19.87
CA GLY A 265 -13.31 6.59 -19.34
C GLY A 265 -14.01 5.43 -18.62
N ARG A 266 -13.31 4.30 -18.40
CA ARG A 266 -13.85 3.15 -17.67
C ARG A 266 -14.10 3.46 -16.18
N LEU A 267 -13.29 4.37 -15.61
CA LEU A 267 -13.50 4.95 -14.28
C LEU A 267 -13.50 6.47 -14.42
N THR A 268 -14.55 7.11 -13.93
CA THR A 268 -14.65 8.57 -13.84
C THR A 268 -14.60 9.00 -12.37
N GLU A 269 -14.31 10.28 -12.10
CA GLU A 269 -14.32 10.81 -10.73
C GLU A 269 -15.69 10.60 -10.03
N PRO A 270 -16.85 10.91 -10.67
CA PRO A 270 -18.14 10.64 -10.05
C PRO A 270 -18.38 9.15 -9.73
N MET A 271 -17.84 8.23 -10.55
CA MET A 271 -17.94 6.80 -10.27
C MET A 271 -17.13 6.41 -9.04
N LEU A 272 -15.93 6.95 -8.89
CA LEU A 272 -15.07 6.70 -7.72
C LEU A 272 -15.71 7.30 -6.46
N ASP A 273 -16.20 8.54 -6.54
CA ASP A 273 -16.87 9.22 -5.43
C ASP A 273 -18.14 8.48 -4.99
N ALA A 274 -18.95 8.02 -5.94
CA ALA A 274 -20.13 7.21 -5.65
C ALA A 274 -19.79 5.88 -4.97
N ALA A 275 -18.72 5.21 -5.40
CA ALA A 275 -18.26 3.96 -4.79
C ALA A 275 -17.75 4.19 -3.35
N LEU A 276 -17.03 5.29 -3.08
CA LEU A 276 -16.61 5.67 -1.73
C LEU A 276 -17.79 6.06 -0.84
N ALA A 277 -18.74 6.84 -1.37
CA ALA A 277 -19.97 7.17 -0.66
C ALA A 277 -20.78 5.91 -0.30
N ARG A 278 -20.82 4.94 -1.20
CA ARG A 278 -21.45 3.65 -0.94
C ARG A 278 -20.72 2.87 0.16
N ALA A 279 -19.39 2.84 0.14
CA ALA A 279 -18.59 2.23 1.21
C ALA A 279 -18.92 2.89 2.57
N ALA A 280 -19.11 4.20 2.60
CA ALA A 280 -19.45 4.94 3.83
C ALA A 280 -20.81 4.56 4.44
N THR A 281 -21.74 4.02 3.67
CA THR A 281 -23.04 3.54 4.21
C THR A 281 -22.90 2.28 5.07
N HIS A 282 -21.74 1.64 5.05
CA HIS A 282 -21.43 0.44 5.83
C HIS A 282 -20.49 0.71 7.03
N ARG A 283 -20.27 1.99 7.35
CA ARG A 283 -19.45 2.43 8.50
C ARG A 283 -20.08 2.04 9.84
#